data_ae4ba3de53564e22dc61712e9484572a
#
_entry.id   ae4ba3de53564e22dc61712e9484572a
#
_cell.length_a   1.000
_cell.length_b   1.000
_cell.length_c   1.000
_cell.angle_alpha   90.00
_cell.angle_beta   90.00
_cell.angle_gamma   90.00
#
_symmetry.space_group_name_H-M   'P 1'
#
loop_
_entity.id
_entity.type
_entity.pdbx_description
1 polymer ?
#
loop_
_entity_poly.entity_id
_entity_poly.type
_entity_poly.pdbx_seq_one_letter_code
_entity_poly.pdbx_strand_id
1 'polypeptide(L)'
;MVDMKRIVVLGPSNRSVVQDYIGDNYNAWLKELAETTLGLFSELIFMPDDGVYVDFALAFQEAGGKITAIIPSEDESFIKMAQRYTKHYMTLPNATGWSYLNTHLVGLGTDAICLGYSAGSILEIASIKYIEKYNQQLINLYVDTRVCSAKLPIELERELSNVKYFKTAEEYAAILLGGTP
;
A
#
# COMPACT_ATOMS: atom_id res chain seq x y z
N MET A 1 0.72 1.34 -25.72
CA MET A 1 0.25 0.69 -24.48
C MET A 1 0.29 1.77 -23.42
N VAL A 2 -0.84 2.08 -22.79
CA VAL A 2 -0.86 2.94 -21.60
C VAL A 2 -0.10 2.17 -20.53
N ASP A 3 0.98 2.76 -20.02
CA ASP A 3 1.77 2.17 -18.92
C ASP A 3 0.84 2.02 -17.72
N MET A 4 0.50 0.79 -17.35
CA MET A 4 -0.40 0.55 -16.22
C MET A 4 0.33 0.91 -14.93
N LYS A 5 0.00 2.08 -14.38
CA LYS A 5 0.56 2.51 -13.11
C LYS A 5 0.01 1.62 -11.98
N ARG A 6 0.93 1.12 -11.17
CA ARG A 6 0.66 0.25 -10.03
C ARG A 6 0.98 0.98 -8.73
N ILE A 7 0.11 0.79 -7.76
CA ILE A 7 0.34 1.25 -6.39
C ILE A 7 0.33 0.08 -5.42
N VAL A 8 1.18 0.13 -4.42
CA VAL A 8 1.24 -0.85 -3.34
C VAL A 8 0.57 -0.26 -2.11
N VAL A 9 -0.30 -1.01 -1.44
CA VAL A 9 -0.87 -0.59 -0.17
C VAL A 9 -0.13 -1.21 1.01
N LEU A 10 0.20 -0.37 1.99
CA LEU A 10 0.84 -0.71 3.25
C LEU A 10 -0.08 -0.35 4.41
N GLY A 11 -0.06 -1.15 5.47
CA GLY A 11 -0.88 -0.86 6.64
C GLY A 11 -0.84 -1.99 7.68
N PRO A 12 -1.55 -1.84 8.80
CA PRO A 12 -1.63 -2.87 9.82
C PRO A 12 -2.59 -4.01 9.41
N SER A 13 -2.23 -5.23 9.78
CA SER A 13 -3.12 -6.38 9.71
C SER A 13 -4.26 -6.32 10.76
N ASN A 14 -4.05 -5.57 11.84
CA ASN A 14 -5.10 -5.29 12.82
C ASN A 14 -5.81 -3.97 12.47
N ARG A 15 -7.01 -4.05 11.90
CA ARG A 15 -7.80 -2.90 11.48
C ARG A 15 -8.27 -2.01 12.63
N SER A 16 -8.36 -2.54 13.88
CA SER A 16 -8.78 -1.75 15.01
C SER A 16 -7.84 -0.57 15.29
N VAL A 17 -6.56 -0.74 15.03
CA VAL A 17 -5.55 0.32 15.16
C VAL A 17 -5.92 1.57 14.35
N VAL A 18 -6.52 1.38 13.17
CA VAL A 18 -6.95 2.49 12.30
C VAL A 18 -8.39 2.92 12.61
N GLN A 19 -9.26 1.97 12.93
CA GLN A 19 -10.65 2.27 13.32
C GLN A 19 -10.72 3.16 14.56
N ASP A 20 -9.78 3.02 15.50
CA ASP A 20 -9.70 3.89 16.68
C ASP A 20 -9.47 5.38 16.32
N TYR A 21 -8.84 5.68 15.17
CA TYR A 21 -8.63 7.05 14.68
C TYR A 21 -9.79 7.56 13.81
N ILE A 22 -10.35 6.70 12.95
CA ILE A 22 -11.34 7.08 11.94
C ILE A 22 -12.79 6.91 12.46
N GLY A 23 -13.01 5.99 13.40
CA GLY A 23 -14.33 5.71 13.97
C GLY A 23 -15.32 5.19 12.94
N ASP A 24 -16.57 5.65 13.04
CA ASP A 24 -17.69 5.21 12.18
C ASP A 24 -17.50 5.58 10.71
N ASN A 25 -16.58 6.47 10.38
CA ASN A 25 -16.28 6.88 9.01
C ASN A 25 -15.31 5.94 8.27
N TYR A 26 -14.90 4.83 8.86
CA TYR A 26 -13.89 3.92 8.30
C TYR A 26 -14.17 3.51 6.86
N ASN A 27 -15.37 3.03 6.56
CA ASN A 27 -15.73 2.59 5.21
C ASN A 27 -15.81 3.77 4.22
N ALA A 28 -16.32 4.92 4.66
CA ALA A 28 -16.38 6.12 3.82
C ALA A 28 -14.97 6.62 3.48
N TRP A 29 -14.08 6.63 4.47
CA TRP A 29 -12.66 6.97 4.30
C TRP A 29 -11.95 6.05 3.29
N LEU A 30 -12.13 4.73 3.41
CA LEU A 30 -11.55 3.77 2.45
C LEU A 30 -12.06 3.98 1.03
N LYS A 31 -13.37 4.17 0.88
CA LYS A 31 -14.00 4.41 -0.41
C LYS A 31 -13.47 5.67 -1.08
N GLU A 32 -13.41 6.76 -0.36
CA GLU A 32 -12.95 8.06 -0.87
C GLU A 32 -11.48 8.00 -1.33
N LEU A 33 -10.61 7.36 -0.53
CA LEU A 33 -9.22 7.15 -0.92
C LEU A 33 -9.09 6.21 -2.11
N ALA A 34 -9.91 5.16 -2.19
CA ALA A 34 -9.88 4.20 -3.28
C ALA A 34 -10.30 4.86 -4.61
N GLU A 35 -11.37 5.65 -4.61
CA GLU A 35 -11.82 6.42 -5.77
C GLU A 35 -10.75 7.43 -6.22
N THR A 36 -10.11 8.12 -5.28
CA THR A 36 -9.00 9.03 -5.56
C THR A 36 -7.80 8.29 -6.17
N THR A 37 -7.43 7.15 -5.60
CA THR A 37 -6.32 6.32 -6.08
C THR A 37 -6.59 5.81 -7.50
N LEU A 38 -7.82 5.37 -7.79
CA LEU A 38 -8.22 4.89 -9.11
C LEU A 38 -8.08 5.95 -10.21
N GLY A 39 -8.16 7.23 -9.86
CA GLY A 39 -7.96 8.33 -10.81
C GLY A 39 -6.58 8.34 -11.49
N LEU A 40 -5.57 7.70 -10.89
CA LEU A 40 -4.20 7.67 -11.42
C LEU A 40 -3.64 6.26 -11.60
N PHE A 41 -4.09 5.29 -10.81
CA PHE A 41 -3.58 3.91 -10.79
C PHE A 41 -4.65 2.94 -11.26
N SER A 42 -4.29 2.03 -12.14
CA SER A 42 -5.21 1.01 -12.67
C SER A 42 -5.12 -0.33 -11.92
N GLU A 43 -4.04 -0.54 -11.16
CA GLU A 43 -3.79 -1.77 -10.43
C GLU A 43 -3.23 -1.48 -9.03
N LEU A 44 -3.79 -2.15 -8.02
CA LEU A 44 -3.35 -2.11 -6.64
C LEU A 44 -2.80 -3.48 -6.24
N ILE A 45 -1.61 -3.48 -5.62
CA ILE A 45 -0.93 -4.68 -5.11
C ILE A 45 -1.04 -4.72 -3.59
N PHE A 46 -1.41 -5.87 -3.05
CA PHE A 46 -1.60 -6.05 -1.61
C PHE A 46 -1.23 -7.45 -1.14
N MET A 47 -0.97 -7.62 0.15
CA MET A 47 -0.84 -8.93 0.80
C MET A 47 -2.24 -9.42 1.22
N PRO A 48 -2.64 -10.66 0.88
CA PRO A 48 -4.00 -11.16 1.16
C PRO A 48 -4.11 -11.80 2.55
N ASP A 49 -3.48 -11.21 3.55
CA ASP A 49 -3.50 -11.69 4.93
C ASP A 49 -4.81 -11.27 5.62
N ASP A 50 -4.86 -10.09 6.19
CA ASP A 50 -6.07 -9.45 6.73
C ASP A 50 -5.75 -7.98 7.06
N GLY A 51 -6.75 -7.17 7.40
CA GLY A 51 -6.56 -5.81 7.90
C GLY A 51 -6.85 -4.71 6.91
N VAL A 52 -6.29 -3.54 7.20
CA VAL A 52 -6.62 -2.29 6.50
C VAL A 52 -6.26 -2.34 5.02
N TYR A 53 -5.15 -2.93 4.67
CA TYR A 53 -4.72 -3.05 3.28
C TYR A 53 -5.60 -3.99 2.45
N VAL A 54 -6.21 -5.02 3.06
CA VAL A 54 -7.23 -5.84 2.39
C VAL A 54 -8.52 -5.06 2.21
N ASP A 55 -8.98 -4.36 3.26
CA ASP A 55 -10.21 -3.56 3.19
C ASP A 55 -10.07 -2.45 2.12
N PHE A 56 -8.90 -1.82 2.04
CA PHE A 56 -8.62 -0.82 0.99
C PHE A 56 -8.56 -1.45 -0.41
N ALA A 57 -7.95 -2.63 -0.55
CA ALA A 57 -7.91 -3.32 -1.83
C ALA A 57 -9.34 -3.66 -2.32
N LEU A 58 -10.22 -4.11 -1.44
CA LEU A 58 -11.62 -4.37 -1.79
C LEU A 58 -12.36 -3.09 -2.17
N ALA A 59 -12.17 -1.99 -1.43
CA ALA A 59 -12.75 -0.70 -1.80
C ALA A 59 -12.25 -0.21 -3.17
N PHE A 60 -10.97 -0.41 -3.48
CA PHE A 60 -10.39 -0.09 -4.79
C PHE A 60 -10.99 -0.94 -5.92
N GLN A 61 -11.24 -2.22 -5.66
CA GLN A 61 -11.92 -3.11 -6.61
C GLN A 61 -13.38 -2.72 -6.82
N GLU A 62 -14.11 -2.35 -5.76
CA GLU A 62 -15.49 -1.85 -5.84
C GLU A 62 -15.58 -0.56 -6.65
N ALA A 63 -14.56 0.31 -6.57
CA ALA A 63 -14.45 1.51 -7.40
C ALA A 63 -14.14 1.21 -8.88
N GLY A 64 -13.81 -0.04 -9.22
CA GLY A 64 -13.53 -0.49 -10.60
C GLY A 64 -12.06 -0.74 -10.92
N GLY A 65 -11.18 -0.66 -9.92
CA GLY A 65 -9.76 -0.95 -10.06
C GLY A 65 -9.45 -2.45 -10.08
N LYS A 66 -8.30 -2.79 -10.64
CA LYS A 66 -7.76 -4.15 -10.58
C LYS A 66 -6.97 -4.35 -9.29
N ILE A 67 -7.20 -5.45 -8.57
CA ILE A 67 -6.38 -5.83 -7.43
C ILE A 67 -5.60 -7.10 -7.71
N THR A 68 -4.34 -7.14 -7.26
CA THR A 68 -3.45 -8.30 -7.39
C THR A 68 -2.84 -8.63 -6.04
N ALA A 69 -3.09 -9.86 -5.57
CA ALA A 69 -2.55 -10.36 -4.32
C ALA A 69 -1.12 -10.85 -4.52
N ILE A 70 -0.23 -10.53 -3.56
CA ILE A 70 1.12 -11.10 -3.51
C ILE A 70 1.19 -12.19 -2.43
N ILE A 71 1.66 -13.38 -2.79
CA ILE A 71 1.74 -14.54 -1.90
C ILE A 71 3.16 -15.10 -1.84
N PRO A 72 3.56 -15.73 -0.71
CA PRO A 72 4.92 -16.23 -0.52
C PRO A 72 5.33 -17.34 -1.48
N SER A 73 4.39 -18.20 -1.86
CA SER A 73 4.62 -19.33 -2.76
C SER A 73 3.32 -19.77 -3.42
N GLU A 74 3.42 -20.67 -4.40
CA GLU A 74 2.27 -21.29 -5.06
C GLU A 74 1.69 -22.49 -4.27
N ASP A 75 1.90 -22.54 -2.96
CA ASP A 75 1.26 -23.54 -2.11
C ASP A 75 -0.25 -23.29 -2.06
N GLU A 76 -1.01 -24.38 -2.03
CA GLU A 76 -2.46 -24.36 -2.10
C GLU A 76 -3.10 -23.47 -1.00
N SER A 77 -2.49 -23.43 0.18
CA SER A 77 -2.95 -22.60 1.30
C SER A 77 -2.87 -21.12 1.00
N PHE A 78 -1.77 -20.65 0.37
CA PHE A 78 -1.59 -19.25 0.00
C PHE A 78 -2.45 -18.88 -1.22
N ILE A 79 -2.58 -19.79 -2.19
CA ILE A 79 -3.48 -19.60 -3.32
C ILE A 79 -4.92 -19.44 -2.83
N LYS A 80 -5.40 -20.31 -1.94
CA LYS A 80 -6.72 -20.19 -1.33
C LYS A 80 -6.90 -18.89 -0.53
N MET A 81 -5.85 -18.42 0.13
CA MET A 81 -5.87 -17.14 0.83
C MET A 81 -6.09 -15.98 -0.13
N ALA A 82 -5.33 -15.91 -1.23
CA ALA A 82 -5.50 -14.88 -2.27
C ALA A 82 -6.89 -14.96 -2.93
N GLN A 83 -7.36 -16.16 -3.22
CA GLN A 83 -8.65 -16.40 -3.89
C GLN A 83 -9.88 -15.99 -3.07
N ARG A 84 -9.72 -15.72 -1.77
CA ARG A 84 -10.80 -15.11 -0.97
C ARG A 84 -11.16 -13.71 -1.46
N TYR A 85 -10.21 -13.01 -2.08
CA TYR A 85 -10.33 -11.59 -2.44
C TYR A 85 -10.24 -11.36 -3.95
N THR A 86 -9.37 -12.12 -4.65
CA THR A 86 -9.14 -11.92 -6.08
C THR A 86 -8.65 -13.21 -6.75
N LYS A 87 -8.93 -13.34 -8.06
CA LYS A 87 -8.35 -14.39 -8.91
C LYS A 87 -6.95 -14.04 -9.43
N HIS A 88 -6.51 -12.78 -9.22
CA HIS A 88 -5.22 -12.30 -9.68
C HIS A 88 -4.23 -12.34 -8.51
N TYR A 89 -3.23 -13.19 -8.60
CA TYR A 89 -2.15 -13.26 -7.63
C TYR A 89 -0.80 -13.46 -8.32
N MET A 90 0.26 -13.16 -7.59
CA MET A 90 1.64 -13.34 -8.04
C MET A 90 2.52 -13.78 -6.88
N THR A 91 3.63 -14.43 -7.21
CA THR A 91 4.72 -14.74 -6.29
C THR A 91 5.96 -13.95 -6.68
N LEU A 92 6.83 -13.67 -5.71
CA LEU A 92 8.16 -13.17 -6.00
C LEU A 92 9.13 -14.32 -6.23
N PRO A 93 10.05 -14.22 -7.19
CA PRO A 93 11.10 -15.22 -7.37
C PRO A 93 11.90 -15.40 -6.07
N ASN A 94 12.12 -16.65 -5.68
CA ASN A 94 12.86 -17.03 -4.46
C ASN A 94 12.25 -16.55 -3.16
N ALA A 95 10.95 -16.23 -3.11
CA ALA A 95 10.29 -15.86 -1.87
C ALA A 95 10.38 -17.01 -0.85
N THR A 96 10.84 -16.69 0.36
CA THR A 96 11.04 -17.64 1.46
C THR A 96 10.01 -17.47 2.58
N GLY A 97 8.93 -16.74 2.32
CA GLY A 97 7.85 -16.46 3.27
C GLY A 97 7.52 -14.98 3.39
N TRP A 98 6.66 -14.66 4.35
CA TRP A 98 6.15 -13.30 4.55
C TRP A 98 7.24 -12.25 4.83
N SER A 99 8.29 -12.62 5.58
CA SER A 99 9.39 -11.70 5.86
C SER A 99 10.11 -11.24 4.59
N TYR A 100 10.24 -12.13 3.60
CA TYR A 100 10.80 -11.78 2.31
C TYR A 100 9.86 -10.83 1.55
N LEU A 101 8.55 -11.10 1.56
CA LEU A 101 7.56 -10.24 0.91
C LEU A 101 7.57 -8.82 1.50
N ASN A 102 7.59 -8.69 2.83
CA ASN A 102 7.60 -7.39 3.50
C ASN A 102 8.78 -6.50 3.08
N THR A 103 9.91 -7.07 2.70
CA THR A 103 11.08 -6.30 2.25
C THR A 103 11.12 -6.03 0.75
N HIS A 104 10.25 -6.66 -0.05
CA HIS A 104 10.25 -6.57 -1.51
C HIS A 104 8.94 -6.04 -2.10
N LEU A 105 7.87 -6.07 -1.32
CA LEU A 105 6.52 -5.69 -1.75
C LEU A 105 6.48 -4.32 -2.45
N VAL A 106 7.10 -3.32 -1.85
CA VAL A 106 7.06 -1.95 -2.35
C VAL A 106 7.69 -1.81 -3.73
N GLY A 107 8.69 -2.64 -4.04
CA GLY A 107 9.35 -2.66 -5.36
C GLY A 107 8.50 -3.19 -6.52
N LEU A 108 7.28 -3.67 -6.24
CA LEU A 108 6.33 -4.12 -7.27
C LEU A 108 5.55 -2.98 -7.90
N GLY A 109 5.60 -1.78 -7.31
CA GLY A 109 5.01 -0.56 -7.83
C GLY A 109 6.03 0.58 -7.86
N THR A 110 5.68 1.69 -8.49
CA THR A 110 6.43 2.95 -8.43
C THR A 110 5.92 3.86 -7.31
N ASP A 111 4.81 3.48 -6.71
CA ASP A 111 4.06 4.25 -5.74
C ASP A 111 3.56 3.34 -4.62
N ALA A 112 3.54 3.84 -3.39
CA ALA A 112 3.01 3.15 -2.23
C ALA A 112 2.15 4.10 -1.38
N ILE A 113 1.04 3.60 -0.85
CA ILE A 113 0.19 4.31 0.10
C ILE A 113 0.23 3.61 1.45
N CYS A 114 0.53 4.37 2.51
CA CYS A 114 0.56 3.87 3.88
C CYS A 114 -0.68 4.32 4.64
N LEU A 115 -1.49 3.35 5.06
CA LEU A 115 -2.77 3.52 5.76
C LEU A 115 -2.68 3.06 7.22
N GLY A 116 -1.59 3.39 7.87
CA GLY A 116 -1.34 3.09 9.28
C GLY A 116 0.00 2.41 9.53
N TYR A 117 0.58 2.65 10.69
CA TYR A 117 1.86 2.06 11.07
C TYR A 117 1.67 0.75 11.83
N SER A 118 2.48 -0.21 11.49
CA SER A 118 2.71 -1.47 12.19
C SER A 118 4.18 -1.84 12.05
N ALA A 119 4.62 -2.87 12.77
CA ALA A 119 6.00 -3.36 12.58
C ALA A 119 6.26 -3.79 11.14
N GLY A 120 5.26 -4.41 10.48
CA GLY A 120 5.33 -4.81 9.07
C GLY A 120 5.43 -3.61 8.14
N SER A 121 4.51 -2.65 8.24
CA SER A 121 4.51 -1.47 7.36
C SER A 121 5.76 -0.59 7.55
N ILE A 122 6.31 -0.48 8.76
CA ILE A 122 7.58 0.21 8.99
C ILE A 122 8.75 -0.52 8.33
N LEU A 123 8.77 -1.86 8.37
CA LEU A 123 9.78 -2.67 7.67
C LEU A 123 9.69 -2.49 6.16
N GLU A 124 8.48 -2.49 5.61
CA GLU A 124 8.20 -2.24 4.20
C GLU A 124 8.67 -0.85 3.78
N ILE A 125 8.36 0.19 4.55
CA ILE A 125 8.82 1.56 4.31
C ILE A 125 10.35 1.64 4.38
N ALA A 126 10.98 1.04 5.38
CA ALA A 126 12.44 1.05 5.51
C ALA A 126 13.14 0.33 4.35
N SER A 127 12.48 -0.64 3.71
CA SER A 127 13.02 -1.35 2.55
C SER A 127 13.13 -0.47 1.29
N ILE A 128 12.34 0.61 1.19
CA ILE A 128 12.33 1.53 0.04
C ILE A 128 13.73 2.02 -0.29
N LYS A 129 14.51 2.44 0.73
CA LYS A 129 15.89 2.88 0.56
C LYS A 129 16.74 1.88 -0.25
N TYR A 130 16.59 0.59 0.06
CA TYR A 130 17.38 -0.46 -0.59
C TYR A 130 16.85 -0.76 -1.99
N ILE A 131 15.54 -0.72 -2.19
CA ILE A 131 14.91 -0.86 -3.50
C ILE A 131 15.37 0.27 -4.42
N GLU A 132 15.32 1.53 -3.98
CA GLU A 132 15.79 2.69 -4.74
C GLU A 132 17.28 2.57 -5.09
N LYS A 133 18.09 2.17 -4.12
CA LYS A 133 19.55 2.05 -4.30
C LYS A 133 19.95 0.93 -5.27
N TYR A 134 19.33 -0.25 -5.15
CA TYR A 134 19.76 -1.43 -5.90
C TYR A 134 19.01 -1.63 -7.21
N ASN A 135 17.72 -1.27 -7.25
CA ASN A 135 16.90 -1.41 -8.45
C ASN A 135 16.87 -0.14 -9.31
N GLN A 136 17.44 0.98 -8.82
CA GLN A 136 17.40 2.30 -9.46
C GLN A 136 15.96 2.75 -9.78
N GLN A 137 15.02 2.35 -8.93
CA GLN A 137 13.60 2.65 -9.04
C GLN A 137 13.20 3.60 -7.93
N LEU A 138 12.79 4.83 -8.27
CA LEU A 138 12.24 5.76 -7.29
C LEU A 138 10.84 5.33 -6.87
N ILE A 139 10.57 5.43 -5.56
CA ILE A 139 9.28 5.09 -4.97
C ILE A 139 8.66 6.36 -4.36
N ASN A 140 7.44 6.69 -4.79
CA ASN A 140 6.65 7.72 -4.14
C ASN A 140 5.88 7.09 -2.96
N LEU A 141 6.16 7.53 -1.75
CA LEU A 141 5.44 7.08 -0.56
C LEU A 141 4.43 8.15 -0.12
N TYR A 142 3.15 7.79 -0.11
CA TYR A 142 2.06 8.62 0.38
C TYR A 142 1.61 8.13 1.76
N VAL A 143 1.59 9.00 2.76
CA VAL A 143 1.27 8.64 4.15
C VAL A 143 0.05 9.40 4.61
N ASP A 144 -1.01 8.68 4.98
CA ASP A 144 -2.22 9.27 5.59
C ASP A 144 -1.98 9.56 7.07
N THR A 145 -1.86 10.84 7.41
CA THR A 145 -1.56 11.28 8.78
C THR A 145 -2.77 11.26 9.71
N ARG A 146 -3.96 10.93 9.23
CA ARG A 146 -5.14 10.69 10.10
C ARG A 146 -5.01 9.38 10.87
N VAL A 147 -4.35 8.39 10.25
CA VAL A 147 -4.22 7.02 10.76
C VAL A 147 -2.78 6.63 11.11
N CYS A 148 -1.85 7.52 10.81
CA CYS A 148 -0.47 7.43 11.26
C CYS A 148 -0.29 8.45 12.39
N SER A 149 -0.02 8.01 13.60
CA SER A 149 0.05 8.84 14.81
C SER A 149 1.04 10.00 14.72
N ALA A 150 1.97 9.96 13.78
CA ALA A 150 2.96 11.02 13.52
C ALA A 150 3.53 10.85 12.10
N LYS A 151 4.34 11.82 11.66
CA LYS A 151 5.25 11.62 10.52
C LYS A 151 6.26 10.52 10.85
N LEU A 152 6.89 9.98 9.82
CA LEU A 152 8.00 9.04 9.99
C LEU A 152 9.09 9.65 10.89
N PRO A 153 9.84 8.82 11.66
CA PRO A 153 11.05 9.29 12.32
C PRO A 153 11.97 9.98 11.32
N ILE A 154 12.53 11.13 11.72
CA ILE A 154 13.36 11.96 10.83
C ILE A 154 14.55 11.19 10.25
N GLU A 155 15.08 10.24 11.00
CA GLU A 155 16.19 9.39 10.58
C GLU A 155 15.78 8.48 9.41
N LEU A 156 14.54 7.95 9.45
CA LEU A 156 14.00 7.13 8.37
C LEU A 156 13.61 8.00 7.18
N GLU A 157 12.91 9.10 7.42
CA GLU A 157 12.44 10.00 6.35
C GLU A 157 13.59 10.54 5.49
N ARG A 158 14.75 10.86 6.11
CA ARG A 158 15.94 11.33 5.40
C ARG A 158 16.58 10.31 4.47
N GLU A 159 16.27 9.03 4.67
CA GLU A 159 16.79 7.93 3.85
C GLU A 159 15.91 7.63 2.62
N LEU A 160 14.73 8.25 2.53
CA LEU A 160 13.75 8.03 1.48
C LEU A 160 13.73 9.22 0.51
N SER A 161 13.65 8.93 -0.79
CA SER A 161 13.74 9.98 -1.81
C SER A 161 12.49 10.83 -1.93
N ASN A 162 11.30 10.25 -1.72
CA ASN A 162 10.04 10.95 -1.96
C ASN A 162 8.92 10.51 -1.02
N VAL A 163 8.79 11.19 0.12
CA VAL A 163 7.71 10.97 1.09
C VAL A 163 6.76 12.16 1.06
N LYS A 164 5.48 11.91 0.95
CA LYS A 164 4.42 12.91 0.95
C LYS A 164 3.35 12.56 1.97
N TYR A 165 2.92 13.54 2.74
CA TYR A 165 1.92 13.40 3.79
C TYR A 165 0.62 14.08 3.36
N PHE A 166 -0.51 13.49 3.73
CA PHE A 166 -1.83 14.07 3.47
C PHE A 166 -2.77 13.78 4.65
N LYS A 167 -3.85 14.58 4.76
CA LYS A 167 -4.89 14.44 5.78
C LYS A 167 -6.28 14.26 5.20
N THR A 168 -6.48 14.57 3.92
CA THR A 168 -7.78 14.43 3.24
C THR A 168 -7.58 13.81 1.88
N ALA A 169 -8.66 13.27 1.31
CA ALA A 169 -8.62 12.73 -0.05
C ALA A 169 -8.33 13.82 -1.09
N GLU A 170 -8.77 15.07 -0.84
CA GLU A 170 -8.49 16.20 -1.73
C GLU A 170 -7.00 16.56 -1.71
N GLU A 171 -6.35 16.59 -0.53
CA GLU A 171 -4.90 16.78 -0.43
C GLU A 171 -4.16 15.67 -1.17
N TYR A 172 -4.60 14.41 -0.99
CA TYR A 172 -4.03 13.27 -1.69
C TYR A 172 -4.19 13.40 -3.20
N ALA A 173 -5.38 13.75 -3.69
CA ALA A 173 -5.62 14.01 -5.10
C ALA A 173 -4.71 15.12 -5.66
N ALA A 174 -4.56 16.22 -4.93
CA ALA A 174 -3.68 17.32 -5.32
C ALA A 174 -2.21 16.86 -5.45
N ILE A 175 -1.73 16.07 -4.47
CA ILE A 175 -0.39 15.48 -4.49
C ILE A 175 -0.20 14.57 -5.70
N LEU A 176 -1.18 13.72 -6.01
CA LEU A 176 -1.11 12.80 -7.16
C LEU A 176 -1.03 13.55 -8.49
N LEU A 177 -1.65 14.72 -8.58
CA LEU A 177 -1.62 15.59 -9.77
C LEU A 177 -0.37 16.47 -9.84
N GLY A 178 0.60 16.30 -8.92
CA GLY A 178 1.85 17.07 -8.89
C GLY A 178 1.73 18.42 -8.18
N GLY A 179 0.62 18.65 -7.46
CA GLY A 179 0.46 19.78 -6.56
C GLY A 179 1.30 19.65 -5.29
N THR A 180 1.64 20.79 -4.70
CA THR A 180 2.11 20.84 -3.30
C THR A 180 0.90 20.97 -2.39
N PRO A 181 0.81 20.21 -1.29
CA PRO A 181 -0.26 20.34 -0.31
C PRO A 181 -0.26 21.72 0.36
#